data_c7e2f8aaf5c890f0fdae49962a32d493
#
_entry.id   c7e2f8aaf5c890f0fdae49962a32d493
#
_cell.length_a   1.000
_cell.length_b   1.000
_cell.length_c   1.000
_cell.angle_alpha   90.00
_cell.angle_beta   90.00
_cell.angle_gamma   90.00
#
_symmetry.space_group_name_H-M   'P 1'
#
loop_
_entity.id
_entity.type
_entity.pdbx_description
1 polymer ?
#
loop_
_entity_poly.entity_id
_entity_poly.type
_entity_poly.pdbx_seq_one_letter_code
_entity_poly.pdbx_strand_id
1 'polypeptide(L)'
;IGDSAFKMCSGLTSIVIPDSVTSMDDNAFYQCTSLASASIGSRVTSIGNYVFWSCESLSSLTIPDSVTSIGSHSFYGCTSLSALTIPDSVTSIGECAFLCCSGLTSVVIPDSVTSIGDSAFNSCTGLTSLTIGSGITSVSKNAFTYCTSLPSIIIPNSVTSIGDSAFQYCTSLTSVTIPDSVTSIGNYVFWSCSELTSVVIPDSVTSIGNYVFYGCSRLTSITIGSGITSVSKNAFDSCTSLSSITIPDSITSIGEWAFSNCSSLSSITIPDSVTSIGNRVFYKCEKLTSINFDGSTSQWNAITKSEKWNANSSVTTIHCSDGDINL
;
A
#
# COMPACT_ATOMS: atom_id res chain seq x y z
N ILE A 1 -21.57 -27.61 9.04
CA ILE A 1 -22.41 -27.23 7.89
C ILE A 1 -21.59 -27.53 6.64
N GLY A 2 -22.14 -28.42 5.79
CA GLY A 2 -21.43 -28.90 4.61
C GLY A 2 -21.33 -27.86 3.50
N ASP A 3 -20.50 -28.18 2.48
CA ASP A 3 -20.27 -27.34 1.32
C ASP A 3 -21.60 -26.94 0.66
N SER A 4 -21.72 -25.64 0.34
CA SER A 4 -22.86 -25.06 -0.38
C SER A 4 -24.25 -25.27 0.29
N ALA A 5 -24.33 -25.62 1.58
CA ALA A 5 -25.56 -26.06 2.23
C ALA A 5 -26.71 -25.04 2.14
N PHE A 6 -26.43 -23.74 2.16
CA PHE A 6 -27.41 -22.64 2.03
C PHE A 6 -27.05 -21.72 0.86
N LYS A 7 -26.27 -22.22 -0.12
CA LYS A 7 -25.86 -21.42 -1.27
C LYS A 7 -27.05 -20.80 -1.98
N MET A 8 -26.98 -19.48 -2.23
CA MET A 8 -28.02 -18.71 -2.95
C MET A 8 -29.42 -18.71 -2.27
N CYS A 9 -29.48 -18.96 -0.96
CA CYS A 9 -30.71 -18.81 -0.19
C CYS A 9 -31.05 -17.32 -0.01
N SER A 10 -31.44 -16.64 -1.09
CA SER A 10 -31.66 -15.19 -1.14
C SER A 10 -32.80 -14.69 -0.20
N GLY A 11 -33.68 -15.56 0.23
CA GLY A 11 -34.73 -15.25 1.20
C GLY A 11 -34.32 -15.41 2.68
N LEU A 12 -33.09 -15.93 2.95
CA LEU A 12 -32.61 -16.11 4.30
C LEU A 12 -32.16 -14.76 4.88
N THR A 13 -32.85 -14.29 5.94
CA THR A 13 -32.58 -12.97 6.56
C THR A 13 -31.72 -13.04 7.81
N SER A 14 -31.75 -14.17 8.52
CA SER A 14 -30.91 -14.40 9.71
C SER A 14 -30.63 -15.88 9.91
N ILE A 15 -29.51 -16.18 10.56
CA ILE A 15 -29.14 -17.55 10.92
C ILE A 15 -28.48 -17.60 12.30
N VAL A 16 -28.85 -18.62 13.08
CA VAL A 16 -28.12 -18.98 14.29
C VAL A 16 -27.51 -20.36 14.09
N ILE A 17 -26.20 -20.44 14.09
CA ILE A 17 -25.44 -21.69 14.00
C ILE A 17 -25.23 -22.19 15.43
N PRO A 18 -25.81 -23.35 15.82
CA PRO A 18 -25.73 -23.82 17.18
C PRO A 18 -24.32 -24.32 17.56
N ASP A 19 -24.04 -24.38 18.86
CA ASP A 19 -22.77 -24.84 19.41
C ASP A 19 -22.40 -26.30 19.07
N SER A 20 -23.38 -27.10 18.61
CA SER A 20 -23.09 -28.45 18.08
C SER A 20 -22.35 -28.49 16.77
N VAL A 21 -22.31 -27.38 16.04
CA VAL A 21 -21.59 -27.25 14.77
C VAL A 21 -20.10 -26.97 15.01
N THR A 22 -19.24 -27.75 14.39
CA THR A 22 -17.78 -27.64 14.56
C THR A 22 -17.06 -27.08 13.31
N SER A 23 -17.71 -27.11 12.13
CA SER A 23 -17.16 -26.57 10.89
C SER A 23 -18.23 -25.89 10.05
N MET A 24 -17.81 -24.90 9.28
CA MET A 24 -18.54 -24.33 8.16
C MET A 24 -17.66 -24.50 6.92
N ASP A 25 -18.09 -25.41 6.05
CA ASP A 25 -17.35 -25.73 4.84
C ASP A 25 -17.55 -24.67 3.76
N ASP A 26 -16.86 -24.80 2.62
CA ASP A 26 -16.83 -23.80 1.57
C ASP A 26 -18.23 -23.45 1.03
N ASN A 27 -18.45 -22.21 0.63
CA ASN A 27 -19.70 -21.69 0.05
C ASN A 27 -20.96 -21.85 0.88
N ALA A 28 -20.88 -22.17 2.18
CA ALA A 28 -22.04 -22.57 2.99
C ALA A 28 -23.22 -21.56 2.90
N PHE A 29 -22.96 -20.26 2.84
CA PHE A 29 -23.94 -19.17 2.71
C PHE A 29 -23.66 -18.28 1.49
N TYR A 30 -22.96 -18.80 0.50
CA TYR A 30 -22.61 -18.07 -0.73
C TYR A 30 -23.82 -17.38 -1.35
N GLN A 31 -23.76 -16.06 -1.59
CA GLN A 31 -24.86 -15.26 -2.16
C GLN A 31 -26.20 -15.34 -1.40
N CYS A 32 -26.18 -15.45 -0.08
CA CYS A 32 -27.37 -15.21 0.73
C CYS A 32 -27.57 -13.69 0.89
N THR A 33 -27.99 -13.03 -0.21
CA THR A 33 -27.98 -11.55 -0.34
C THR A 33 -28.85 -10.82 0.69
N SER A 34 -29.91 -11.45 1.22
CA SER A 34 -30.77 -10.87 2.25
C SER A 34 -30.31 -11.19 3.68
N LEU A 35 -29.24 -11.98 3.87
CA LEU A 35 -28.76 -12.36 5.18
C LEU A 35 -28.19 -11.13 5.92
N ALA A 36 -28.98 -10.61 6.87
CA ALA A 36 -28.62 -9.40 7.61
C ALA A 36 -27.82 -9.69 8.89
N SER A 37 -28.01 -10.87 9.49
CA SER A 37 -27.29 -11.27 10.71
C SER A 37 -26.99 -12.75 10.74
N ALA A 38 -25.81 -13.10 11.27
CA ALA A 38 -25.41 -14.47 11.53
C ALA A 38 -24.74 -14.55 12.92
N SER A 39 -25.15 -15.56 13.69
CA SER A 39 -24.49 -15.91 14.96
C SER A 39 -23.82 -17.26 14.80
N ILE A 40 -22.52 -17.34 15.03
CA ILE A 40 -21.71 -18.55 14.88
C ILE A 40 -21.50 -19.19 16.23
N GLY A 41 -21.80 -20.49 16.34
CA GLY A 41 -21.67 -21.27 17.58
C GLY A 41 -20.22 -21.37 18.06
N SER A 42 -20.04 -21.47 19.34
CA SER A 42 -18.77 -21.43 20.08
C SER A 42 -17.83 -22.62 19.81
N ARG A 43 -18.22 -23.61 19.02
CA ARG A 43 -17.38 -24.77 18.65
C ARG A 43 -16.92 -24.76 17.21
N VAL A 44 -17.29 -23.77 16.42
CA VAL A 44 -16.76 -23.61 15.03
C VAL A 44 -15.31 -23.19 15.11
N THR A 45 -14.42 -24.00 14.51
CA THR A 45 -12.97 -23.75 14.56
C THR A 45 -12.41 -23.05 13.32
N SER A 46 -13.17 -23.00 12.24
CA SER A 46 -12.75 -22.32 11.01
C SER A 46 -13.94 -21.82 10.19
N ILE A 47 -13.75 -20.71 9.52
CA ILE A 47 -14.65 -20.22 8.46
C ILE A 47 -14.02 -20.62 7.13
N GLY A 48 -14.71 -21.47 6.34
CA GLY A 48 -14.25 -21.97 5.05
C GLY A 48 -14.14 -20.88 3.98
N ASN A 49 -13.76 -21.26 2.77
CA ASN A 49 -13.68 -20.33 1.66
C ASN A 49 -15.08 -19.95 1.14
N TYR A 50 -15.24 -18.68 0.71
CA TYR A 50 -16.50 -18.18 0.13
C TYR A 50 -17.74 -18.31 1.01
N VAL A 51 -17.60 -18.53 2.32
CA VAL A 51 -18.74 -18.86 3.21
C VAL A 51 -19.84 -17.81 3.14
N PHE A 52 -19.51 -16.52 3.27
CA PHE A 52 -20.45 -15.39 3.20
C PHE A 52 -20.20 -14.52 1.93
N TRP A 53 -19.70 -15.12 0.86
CA TRP A 53 -19.43 -14.40 -0.39
C TRP A 53 -20.68 -13.68 -0.90
N SER A 54 -20.63 -12.37 -1.11
CA SER A 54 -21.76 -11.50 -1.50
C SER A 54 -23.00 -11.63 -0.61
N CYS A 55 -22.83 -11.80 0.69
CA CYS A 55 -23.89 -11.57 1.66
C CYS A 55 -24.02 -10.07 1.89
N GLU A 56 -24.55 -9.35 0.89
CA GLU A 56 -24.52 -7.89 0.80
C GLU A 56 -25.24 -7.20 1.97
N SER A 57 -26.29 -7.81 2.51
CA SER A 57 -27.05 -7.29 3.64
C SER A 57 -26.43 -7.60 5.02
N LEU A 58 -25.34 -8.41 5.07
CA LEU A 58 -24.75 -8.84 6.34
C LEU A 58 -24.13 -7.64 7.07
N SER A 59 -24.83 -7.17 8.09
CA SER A 59 -24.43 -5.99 8.86
C SER A 59 -23.92 -6.35 10.27
N SER A 60 -24.27 -7.53 10.77
CA SER A 60 -23.90 -8.00 12.11
C SER A 60 -23.44 -9.47 12.05
N LEU A 61 -22.21 -9.68 12.49
CA LEU A 61 -21.60 -10.99 12.62
C LEU A 61 -20.70 -11.01 13.85
N THR A 62 -20.79 -12.07 14.65
CA THR A 62 -19.85 -12.36 15.73
C THR A 62 -19.05 -13.60 15.37
N ILE A 63 -17.72 -13.47 15.28
CA ILE A 63 -16.79 -14.58 15.12
C ILE A 63 -16.41 -15.06 16.53
N PRO A 64 -16.66 -16.33 16.89
CA PRO A 64 -16.34 -16.82 18.24
C PRO A 64 -14.84 -17.07 18.41
N ASP A 65 -14.38 -17.06 19.67
CA ASP A 65 -12.97 -17.29 20.05
C ASP A 65 -12.47 -18.71 19.74
N SER A 66 -13.32 -19.60 19.27
CA SER A 66 -12.93 -20.92 18.77
C SER A 66 -12.36 -20.90 17.35
N VAL A 67 -12.62 -19.82 16.58
CA VAL A 67 -12.18 -19.71 15.19
C VAL A 67 -10.70 -19.37 15.12
N THR A 68 -9.92 -20.22 14.45
CA THR A 68 -8.48 -20.06 14.28
C THR A 68 -8.07 -19.57 12.88
N SER A 69 -8.99 -19.67 11.90
CA SER A 69 -8.71 -19.24 10.52
C SER A 69 -9.94 -18.72 9.81
N ILE A 70 -9.71 -17.71 8.96
CA ILE A 70 -10.71 -17.11 8.06
C ILE A 70 -10.29 -17.45 6.65
N GLY A 71 -11.14 -18.17 5.91
CA GLY A 71 -10.84 -18.66 4.55
C GLY A 71 -10.81 -17.58 3.49
N SER A 72 -10.34 -17.95 2.31
CA SER A 72 -10.27 -17.05 1.15
C SER A 72 -11.66 -16.63 0.69
N HIS A 73 -11.82 -15.33 0.35
CA HIS A 73 -13.09 -14.75 -0.13
C HIS A 73 -14.28 -14.93 0.81
N SER A 74 -14.06 -15.28 2.07
CA SER A 74 -15.13 -15.69 2.98
C SER A 74 -16.15 -14.59 3.25
N PHE A 75 -15.77 -13.32 3.19
CA PHE A 75 -16.65 -12.15 3.34
C PHE A 75 -16.60 -11.21 2.13
N TYR A 76 -16.15 -11.71 0.98
CA TYR A 76 -16.08 -10.89 -0.24
C TYR A 76 -17.43 -10.21 -0.52
N GLY A 77 -17.44 -8.90 -0.68
CA GLY A 77 -18.65 -8.16 -1.06
C GLY A 77 -19.72 -8.07 0.04
N CYS A 78 -19.37 -8.28 1.31
CA CYS A 78 -20.27 -8.00 2.44
C CYS A 78 -20.34 -6.49 2.67
N THR A 79 -21.02 -5.77 1.76
CA THR A 79 -21.00 -4.30 1.69
C THR A 79 -21.67 -3.60 2.86
N SER A 80 -22.57 -4.27 3.57
CA SER A 80 -23.23 -3.72 4.77
C SER A 80 -22.47 -4.01 6.07
N LEU A 81 -21.39 -4.81 6.04
CA LEU A 81 -20.62 -5.15 7.24
C LEU A 81 -19.87 -3.91 7.73
N SER A 82 -20.36 -3.29 8.78
CA SER A 82 -19.84 -2.01 9.28
C SER A 82 -18.79 -2.14 10.38
N ALA A 83 -18.88 -3.22 11.17
CA ALA A 83 -17.94 -3.53 12.23
C ALA A 83 -17.67 -5.03 12.27
N LEU A 84 -16.43 -5.40 12.49
CA LEU A 84 -15.99 -6.77 12.64
C LEU A 84 -14.90 -6.84 13.71
N THR A 85 -15.09 -7.72 14.67
CA THR A 85 -14.03 -8.11 15.62
C THR A 85 -13.42 -9.41 15.14
N ILE A 86 -12.10 -9.40 14.88
CA ILE A 86 -11.31 -10.60 14.62
C ILE A 86 -10.78 -11.07 15.97
N PRO A 87 -11.17 -12.26 16.47
CA PRO A 87 -10.74 -12.70 17.80
C PRO A 87 -9.25 -13.07 17.84
N ASP A 88 -8.66 -13.01 19.04
CA ASP A 88 -7.24 -13.33 19.29
C ASP A 88 -6.87 -14.80 19.03
N SER A 89 -7.83 -15.66 18.76
CA SER A 89 -7.63 -17.04 18.33
C SER A 89 -7.26 -17.16 16.85
N VAL A 90 -7.58 -16.15 16.02
CA VAL A 90 -7.33 -16.19 14.58
C VAL A 90 -5.85 -16.01 14.29
N THR A 91 -5.28 -16.96 13.57
CA THR A 91 -3.85 -16.95 13.17
C THR A 91 -3.64 -16.64 11.69
N SER A 92 -4.69 -16.78 10.87
CA SER A 92 -4.58 -16.52 9.42
C SER A 92 -5.87 -15.94 8.84
N ILE A 93 -5.69 -14.99 7.91
CA ILE A 93 -6.75 -14.38 7.09
C ILE A 93 -6.43 -14.71 5.64
N GLY A 94 -7.38 -15.33 4.93
CA GLY A 94 -7.20 -15.78 3.55
C GLY A 94 -7.16 -14.66 2.51
N GLU A 95 -6.82 -15.05 1.28
CA GLU A 95 -6.83 -14.16 0.10
C GLU A 95 -8.23 -13.58 -0.11
N CYS A 96 -8.31 -12.27 -0.40
CA CYS A 96 -9.57 -11.57 -0.67
C CYS A 96 -10.65 -11.74 0.43
N ALA A 97 -10.29 -12.10 1.66
CA ALA A 97 -11.24 -12.48 2.69
C ALA A 97 -12.32 -11.40 2.94
N PHE A 98 -11.95 -10.12 2.91
CA PHE A 98 -12.82 -8.96 3.08
C PHE A 98 -12.81 -8.02 1.86
N LEU A 99 -12.46 -8.53 0.67
CA LEU A 99 -12.45 -7.73 -0.55
C LEU A 99 -13.84 -7.11 -0.80
N CYS A 100 -13.88 -5.81 -1.08
CA CYS A 100 -15.13 -5.05 -1.31
C CYS A 100 -16.07 -4.96 -0.10
N CYS A 101 -15.59 -5.11 1.14
CA CYS A 101 -16.37 -4.81 2.33
C CYS A 101 -16.44 -3.29 2.55
N SER A 102 -17.14 -2.58 1.65
CA SER A 102 -17.13 -1.11 1.59
C SER A 102 -17.78 -0.42 2.81
N GLY A 103 -18.62 -1.13 3.54
CA GLY A 103 -19.23 -0.64 4.78
C GLY A 103 -18.32 -0.71 6.01
N LEU A 104 -17.21 -1.45 5.92
CA LEU A 104 -16.33 -1.69 7.06
C LEU A 104 -15.57 -0.41 7.43
N THR A 105 -15.82 0.09 8.65
CA THR A 105 -15.26 1.39 9.11
C THR A 105 -14.04 1.24 9.99
N SER A 106 -13.90 0.13 10.69
CA SER A 106 -12.78 -0.14 11.60
C SER A 106 -12.38 -1.61 11.55
N VAL A 107 -11.07 -1.86 11.53
CA VAL A 107 -10.49 -3.21 11.63
C VAL A 107 -9.35 -3.20 12.65
N VAL A 108 -9.37 -4.16 13.54
CA VAL A 108 -8.23 -4.52 14.39
C VAL A 108 -7.80 -5.92 14.00
N ILE A 109 -6.58 -6.04 13.48
CA ILE A 109 -5.93 -7.32 13.20
C ILE A 109 -5.11 -7.67 14.44
N PRO A 110 -5.47 -8.74 15.19
CA PRO A 110 -4.81 -9.06 16.46
C PRO A 110 -3.37 -9.55 16.26
N ASP A 111 -2.59 -9.53 17.34
CA ASP A 111 -1.19 -9.99 17.36
C ASP A 111 -1.04 -11.48 17.04
N SER A 112 -2.08 -12.26 17.21
CA SER A 112 -2.11 -13.69 16.86
C SER A 112 -2.06 -13.97 15.36
N VAL A 113 -2.50 -13.01 14.53
CA VAL A 113 -2.51 -13.17 13.07
C VAL A 113 -1.09 -13.09 12.55
N THR A 114 -0.62 -14.20 11.98
CA THR A 114 0.72 -14.31 11.39
C THR A 114 0.74 -14.17 9.87
N SER A 115 -0.42 -14.31 9.22
CA SER A 115 -0.54 -14.17 7.78
C SER A 115 -1.85 -13.51 7.35
N ILE A 116 -1.74 -12.58 6.41
CA ILE A 116 -2.86 -11.94 5.72
C ILE A 116 -2.67 -12.24 4.23
N GLY A 117 -3.70 -12.77 3.59
CA GLY A 117 -3.64 -13.09 2.15
C GLY A 117 -3.64 -11.85 1.26
N ASP A 118 -3.28 -12.03 0.00
CA ASP A 118 -3.31 -10.97 -1.00
C ASP A 118 -4.73 -10.38 -1.12
N SER A 119 -4.82 -9.06 -1.28
CA SER A 119 -6.10 -8.35 -1.44
C SER A 119 -7.10 -8.53 -0.28
N ALA A 120 -6.67 -8.95 0.90
CA ALA A 120 -7.59 -9.33 1.99
C ALA A 120 -8.57 -8.22 2.39
N PHE A 121 -8.17 -6.96 2.37
CA PHE A 121 -9.00 -5.77 2.66
C PHE A 121 -9.08 -4.79 1.49
N ASN A 122 -8.82 -5.27 0.27
CA ASN A 122 -8.88 -4.43 -0.93
C ASN A 122 -10.30 -3.86 -1.09
N SER A 123 -10.41 -2.59 -1.47
CA SER A 123 -11.70 -1.90 -1.68
C SER A 123 -12.58 -1.83 -0.42
N CYS A 124 -12.01 -1.89 0.76
CA CYS A 124 -12.70 -1.50 2.00
C CYS A 124 -12.76 0.05 2.06
N THR A 125 -13.55 0.64 1.17
CA THR A 125 -13.56 2.10 0.93
C THR A 125 -14.05 2.92 2.13
N GLY A 126 -14.84 2.32 3.03
CA GLY A 126 -15.32 2.95 4.26
C GLY A 126 -14.33 2.92 5.42
N LEU A 127 -13.17 2.24 5.27
CA LEU A 127 -12.24 2.02 6.37
C LEU A 127 -11.57 3.32 6.81
N THR A 128 -11.90 3.78 8.02
CA THR A 128 -11.35 5.00 8.63
C THR A 128 -10.36 4.70 9.76
N SER A 129 -10.32 3.47 10.25
CA SER A 129 -9.41 3.04 11.32
C SER A 129 -8.88 1.64 11.06
N LEU A 130 -7.56 1.48 11.08
CA LEU A 130 -6.89 0.21 10.92
C LEU A 130 -5.76 0.07 11.95
N THR A 131 -5.81 -1.01 12.72
CA THR A 131 -4.72 -1.43 13.59
C THR A 131 -4.20 -2.77 13.09
N ILE A 132 -2.89 -2.87 12.91
CA ILE A 132 -2.21 -4.10 12.47
C ILE A 132 -1.40 -4.62 13.66
N GLY A 133 -1.69 -5.85 14.08
CA GLY A 133 -0.98 -6.54 15.15
C GLY A 133 0.45 -6.92 14.78
N SER A 134 1.25 -7.18 15.79
CA SER A 134 2.68 -7.47 15.68
C SER A 134 3.01 -8.91 15.21
N GLY A 135 2.00 -9.75 14.95
CA GLY A 135 2.21 -11.13 14.49
C GLY A 135 2.64 -11.25 13.02
N ILE A 136 2.28 -10.28 12.16
CA ILE A 136 2.63 -10.33 10.74
C ILE A 136 4.07 -9.90 10.49
N THR A 137 4.73 -10.53 9.52
CA THR A 137 6.09 -10.19 9.07
C THR A 137 6.14 -9.51 7.71
N SER A 138 5.00 -9.44 7.02
CA SER A 138 4.87 -8.75 5.73
C SER A 138 3.47 -8.18 5.56
N VAL A 139 3.36 -7.05 4.86
CA VAL A 139 2.09 -6.56 4.31
C VAL A 139 1.94 -7.13 2.91
N SER A 140 0.91 -7.96 2.70
CA SER A 140 0.72 -8.68 1.44
C SER A 140 0.35 -7.78 0.27
N LYS A 141 0.50 -8.31 -0.94
CA LYS A 141 0.14 -7.62 -2.18
C LYS A 141 -1.33 -7.19 -2.16
N ASN A 142 -1.59 -5.95 -2.57
CA ASN A 142 -2.92 -5.33 -2.63
C ASN A 142 -3.70 -5.34 -1.31
N ALA A 143 -3.11 -5.64 -0.17
CA ALA A 143 -3.83 -5.92 1.08
C ALA A 143 -4.84 -4.82 1.45
N PHE A 144 -4.50 -3.54 1.23
CA PHE A 144 -5.32 -2.37 1.55
C PHE A 144 -5.51 -1.43 0.34
N THR A 145 -5.35 -1.95 -0.88
CA THR A 145 -5.61 -1.17 -2.10
C THR A 145 -7.04 -0.62 -2.09
N TYR A 146 -7.24 0.63 -2.51
CA TYR A 146 -8.53 1.32 -2.51
C TYR A 146 -9.19 1.48 -1.12
N CYS A 147 -8.45 1.47 -0.01
CA CYS A 147 -8.96 1.93 1.28
C CYS A 147 -9.01 3.46 1.29
N THR A 148 -9.91 4.03 0.50
CA THR A 148 -9.93 5.46 0.16
C THR A 148 -10.22 6.39 1.31
N SER A 149 -10.80 5.90 2.40
CA SER A 149 -11.11 6.69 3.60
C SER A 149 -10.06 6.57 4.71
N LEU A 150 -8.98 5.78 4.53
CA LEU A 150 -7.97 5.53 5.57
C LEU A 150 -7.04 6.74 5.73
N PRO A 151 -7.03 7.44 6.89
CA PRO A 151 -6.28 8.69 7.04
C PRO A 151 -4.81 8.48 7.41
N SER A 152 -4.50 7.38 8.09
CA SER A 152 -3.13 7.08 8.54
C SER A 152 -2.94 5.58 8.73
N ILE A 153 -1.69 5.12 8.68
CA ILE A 153 -1.30 3.74 8.96
C ILE A 153 0.02 3.70 9.74
N ILE A 154 0.06 2.86 10.76
CA ILE A 154 1.28 2.49 11.48
C ILE A 154 1.59 1.05 11.12
N ILE A 155 2.72 0.83 10.47
CA ILE A 155 3.21 -0.51 10.13
C ILE A 155 3.99 -1.02 11.34
N PRO A 156 3.67 -2.21 11.88
CA PRO A 156 4.34 -2.72 13.07
C PRO A 156 5.80 -3.09 12.83
N ASN A 157 6.62 -3.04 13.89
CA ASN A 157 8.05 -3.35 13.84
C ASN A 157 8.39 -4.82 13.51
N SER A 158 7.41 -5.69 13.43
CA SER A 158 7.57 -7.07 12.96
C SER A 158 7.65 -7.19 11.44
N VAL A 159 7.17 -6.15 10.71
CA VAL A 159 7.09 -6.17 9.25
C VAL A 159 8.45 -5.90 8.63
N THR A 160 8.90 -6.79 7.76
CA THR A 160 10.17 -6.69 7.02
C THR A 160 9.97 -6.32 5.54
N SER A 161 8.76 -6.49 5.01
CA SER A 161 8.48 -6.17 3.60
C SER A 161 7.05 -5.67 3.38
N ILE A 162 6.90 -4.75 2.42
CA ILE A 162 5.60 -4.24 1.98
C ILE A 162 5.40 -4.67 0.53
N GLY A 163 4.36 -5.47 0.27
CA GLY A 163 4.06 -6.05 -1.03
C GLY A 163 3.56 -5.03 -2.05
N ASP A 164 3.54 -5.44 -3.32
CA ASP A 164 3.10 -4.58 -4.43
C ASP A 164 1.69 -4.04 -4.19
N SER A 165 1.48 -2.76 -4.49
CA SER A 165 0.18 -2.06 -4.40
C SER A 165 -0.50 -2.12 -3.02
N ALA A 166 0.23 -2.40 -1.95
CA ALA A 166 -0.37 -2.65 -0.62
C ALA A 166 -1.28 -1.51 -0.14
N PHE A 167 -0.98 -0.25 -0.45
CA PHE A 167 -1.75 0.95 -0.10
C PHE A 167 -2.10 1.81 -1.33
N GLN A 168 -2.09 1.20 -2.52
CA GLN A 168 -2.42 1.90 -3.76
C GLN A 168 -3.83 2.50 -3.67
N TYR A 169 -4.02 3.74 -4.13
CA TYR A 169 -5.28 4.48 -4.08
C TYR A 169 -5.88 4.69 -2.67
N CYS A 170 -5.07 4.69 -1.62
CA CYS A 170 -5.48 5.18 -0.31
C CYS A 170 -5.50 6.72 -0.33
N THR A 171 -6.49 7.29 -1.01
CA THR A 171 -6.53 8.71 -1.36
C THR A 171 -6.63 9.66 -0.18
N SER A 172 -7.16 9.21 0.96
CA SER A 172 -7.20 10.00 2.20
C SER A 172 -5.98 9.85 3.10
N LEU A 173 -5.00 8.99 2.71
CA LEU A 173 -3.83 8.72 3.53
C LEU A 173 -2.93 9.96 3.61
N THR A 174 -2.85 10.57 4.79
CA THR A 174 -2.05 11.79 5.04
C THR A 174 -0.66 11.48 5.58
N SER A 175 -0.52 10.36 6.28
CA SER A 175 0.74 9.94 6.89
C SER A 175 0.89 8.42 6.95
N VAL A 176 2.13 7.96 6.82
CA VAL A 176 2.53 6.56 7.02
C VAL A 176 3.80 6.50 7.86
N THR A 177 3.84 5.57 8.81
CA THR A 177 5.07 5.25 9.56
C THR A 177 5.61 3.93 9.05
N ILE A 178 6.79 3.96 8.44
CA ILE A 178 7.53 2.78 7.96
C ILE A 178 8.62 2.49 9.00
N PRO A 179 8.60 1.35 9.69
CA PRO A 179 9.58 1.06 10.74
C PRO A 179 10.94 0.62 10.16
N ASP A 180 11.98 0.72 11.00
CA ASP A 180 13.36 0.31 10.64
C ASP A 180 13.53 -1.20 10.39
N SER A 181 12.51 -1.99 10.63
CA SER A 181 12.49 -3.42 10.28
C SER A 181 12.26 -3.67 8.79
N VAL A 182 11.65 -2.69 8.07
CA VAL A 182 11.33 -2.85 6.65
C VAL A 182 12.60 -2.76 5.81
N THR A 183 12.85 -3.80 4.99
CA THR A 183 13.99 -3.88 4.09
C THR A 183 13.61 -3.72 2.62
N SER A 184 12.33 -3.92 2.27
CA SER A 184 11.85 -3.80 0.89
C SER A 184 10.44 -3.22 0.78
N ILE A 185 10.25 -2.39 -0.23
CA ILE A 185 8.97 -1.78 -0.61
C ILE A 185 8.69 -2.15 -2.06
N GLY A 186 7.55 -2.80 -2.32
CA GLY A 186 7.14 -3.26 -3.65
C GLY A 186 6.78 -2.15 -4.63
N ASN A 187 6.33 -2.54 -5.82
CA ASN A 187 5.86 -1.60 -6.83
C ASN A 187 4.50 -1.00 -6.45
N TYR A 188 4.23 0.24 -6.85
CA TYR A 188 2.91 0.90 -6.73
C TYR A 188 2.41 1.05 -5.28
N VAL A 189 3.24 0.90 -4.25
CA VAL A 189 2.76 0.78 -2.85
C VAL A 189 1.91 1.97 -2.43
N PHE A 190 2.31 3.20 -2.73
CA PHE A 190 1.58 4.43 -2.40
C PHE A 190 1.09 5.16 -3.66
N TRP A 191 0.91 4.45 -4.78
CA TRP A 191 0.40 5.08 -6.01
C TRP A 191 -0.94 5.76 -5.75
N SER A 192 -1.03 7.04 -6.12
CA SER A 192 -2.21 7.90 -5.94
C SER A 192 -2.71 8.03 -4.50
N CYS A 193 -1.81 7.96 -3.52
CA CYS A 193 -2.08 8.45 -2.16
C CYS A 193 -2.04 9.98 -2.20
N SER A 194 -3.07 10.60 -2.77
CA SER A 194 -3.06 12.02 -3.17
C SER A 194 -2.97 12.99 -1.99
N GLU A 195 -3.43 12.60 -0.79
CA GLU A 195 -3.36 13.41 0.43
C GLU A 195 -2.06 13.19 1.23
N LEU A 196 -1.17 12.28 0.82
CA LEU A 196 0.08 11.99 1.53
C LEU A 196 1.00 13.22 1.49
N THR A 197 1.37 13.74 2.67
CA THR A 197 2.12 15.00 2.80
C THR A 197 3.61 14.81 3.02
N SER A 198 3.97 13.77 3.73
CA SER A 198 5.38 13.45 4.04
C SER A 198 5.60 11.96 4.25
N VAL A 199 6.80 11.47 3.93
CA VAL A 199 7.24 10.09 4.16
C VAL A 199 8.70 10.08 4.56
N VAL A 200 9.03 9.20 5.50
CA VAL A 200 10.42 8.83 5.81
C VAL A 200 10.62 7.38 5.38
N ILE A 201 11.56 7.16 4.47
CA ILE A 201 12.04 5.83 4.10
C ILE A 201 13.27 5.55 4.95
N PRO A 202 13.25 4.56 5.85
CA PRO A 202 14.36 4.29 6.75
C PRO A 202 15.60 3.74 6.02
N ASP A 203 16.76 3.85 6.66
CA ASP A 203 18.05 3.37 6.13
C ASP A 203 18.08 1.85 5.91
N SER A 204 17.24 1.11 6.60
CA SER A 204 17.09 -0.34 6.44
C SER A 204 16.53 -0.77 5.08
N VAL A 205 15.79 0.13 4.40
CA VAL A 205 15.20 -0.19 3.10
C VAL A 205 16.29 -0.22 2.03
N THR A 206 16.50 -1.40 1.44
CA THR A 206 17.51 -1.61 0.39
C THR A 206 16.92 -1.65 -1.01
N SER A 207 15.61 -1.80 -1.14
CA SER A 207 14.92 -1.83 -2.44
C SER A 207 13.57 -1.14 -2.40
N ILE A 208 13.32 -0.31 -3.40
CA ILE A 208 12.04 0.35 -3.65
C ILE A 208 11.60 0.03 -5.07
N GLY A 209 10.35 -0.42 -5.22
CA GLY A 209 9.77 -0.73 -6.51
C GLY A 209 9.49 0.50 -7.39
N ASN A 210 9.00 0.25 -8.59
CA ASN A 210 8.59 1.29 -9.52
C ASN A 210 7.27 1.94 -9.09
N TYR A 211 7.05 3.22 -9.46
CA TYR A 211 5.80 3.96 -9.26
C TYR A 211 5.37 4.09 -7.80
N VAL A 212 6.28 3.97 -6.83
CA VAL A 212 5.90 3.88 -5.40
C VAL A 212 5.10 5.08 -4.92
N PHE A 213 5.48 6.30 -5.30
CA PHE A 213 4.79 7.54 -4.93
C PHE A 213 4.17 8.26 -6.14
N TYR A 214 3.92 7.52 -7.24
CA TYR A 214 3.29 8.11 -8.41
C TYR A 214 1.95 8.78 -8.04
N GLY A 215 1.80 10.05 -8.41
CA GLY A 215 0.55 10.78 -8.17
C GLY A 215 0.27 11.14 -6.70
N CYS A 216 1.28 11.08 -5.82
CA CYS A 216 1.19 11.65 -4.47
C CYS A 216 1.24 13.19 -4.57
N SER A 217 0.14 13.78 -5.05
CA SER A 217 0.09 15.18 -5.48
C SER A 217 0.32 16.19 -4.35
N ARG A 218 0.04 15.82 -3.09
CA ARG A 218 0.28 16.66 -1.90
C ARG A 218 1.59 16.37 -1.18
N LEU A 219 2.44 15.47 -1.69
CA LEU A 219 3.73 15.15 -1.08
C LEU A 219 4.64 16.39 -1.18
N THR A 220 4.95 17.00 -0.03
CA THR A 220 5.79 18.21 0.06
C THR A 220 7.22 17.88 0.48
N SER A 221 7.41 16.80 1.24
CA SER A 221 8.73 16.38 1.73
C SER A 221 8.84 14.86 1.76
N ILE A 222 10.03 14.38 1.46
CA ILE A 222 10.41 12.97 1.61
C ILE A 222 11.86 12.88 2.08
N THR A 223 12.10 12.00 3.05
CA THR A 223 13.45 11.59 3.44
C THR A 223 13.71 10.22 2.85
N ILE A 224 14.80 10.08 2.11
CA ILE A 224 15.24 8.84 1.51
C ILE A 224 16.42 8.31 2.33
N GLY A 225 16.25 7.10 2.89
CA GLY A 225 17.31 6.43 3.64
C GLY A 225 18.50 6.01 2.78
N SER A 226 19.64 5.85 3.41
CA SER A 226 20.91 5.53 2.75
C SER A 226 21.05 4.07 2.28
N GLY A 227 20.07 3.21 2.60
CA GLY A 227 20.09 1.80 2.18
C GLY A 227 19.81 1.57 0.71
N ILE A 228 19.10 2.48 0.04
CA ILE A 228 18.75 2.31 -1.39
C ILE A 228 19.86 2.86 -2.29
N THR A 229 20.03 2.22 -3.46
CA THR A 229 21.08 2.55 -4.43
C THR A 229 20.55 3.14 -5.74
N SER A 230 19.23 3.20 -5.91
CA SER A 230 18.62 3.78 -7.12
C SER A 230 17.28 4.45 -6.80
N VAL A 231 17.01 5.55 -7.49
CA VAL A 231 15.66 6.11 -7.61
C VAL A 231 14.96 5.37 -8.74
N SER A 232 13.91 4.62 -8.42
CA SER A 232 13.23 3.73 -9.38
C SER A 232 12.43 4.48 -10.44
N LYS A 233 12.03 3.77 -11.50
CA LYS A 233 11.19 4.31 -12.57
C LYS A 233 9.89 4.89 -12.02
N ASN A 234 9.53 6.12 -12.44
CA ASN A 234 8.32 6.85 -12.05
C ASN A 234 8.12 6.98 -10.53
N ALA A 235 9.19 6.87 -9.74
CA ALA A 235 9.06 6.81 -8.27
C ALA A 235 8.31 8.02 -7.69
N PHE A 236 8.52 9.23 -8.24
CA PHE A 236 7.89 10.48 -7.81
C PHE A 236 7.16 11.21 -8.94
N ASP A 237 6.83 10.49 -10.04
CA ASP A 237 6.08 11.12 -11.14
C ASP A 237 4.76 11.68 -10.62
N SER A 238 4.44 12.90 -11.03
CA SER A 238 3.22 13.62 -10.63
C SER A 238 3.12 13.95 -9.13
N CYS A 239 4.25 14.03 -8.42
CA CYS A 239 4.33 14.63 -7.08
C CYS A 239 4.35 16.15 -7.20
N THR A 240 3.20 16.74 -7.58
CA THR A 240 3.11 18.14 -8.00
C THR A 240 3.41 19.16 -6.92
N SER A 241 3.32 18.79 -5.64
CA SER A 241 3.65 19.66 -4.49
C SER A 241 5.09 19.51 -3.99
N LEU A 242 5.87 18.55 -4.52
CA LEU A 242 7.24 18.32 -4.09
C LEU A 242 8.12 19.49 -4.53
N SER A 243 8.58 20.29 -3.57
CA SER A 243 9.35 21.52 -3.83
C SER A 243 10.85 21.32 -3.84
N SER A 244 11.33 20.35 -3.07
CA SER A 244 12.75 19.96 -2.99
C SER A 244 12.85 18.50 -2.56
N ILE A 245 13.98 17.89 -2.89
CA ILE A 245 14.33 16.54 -2.47
C ILE A 245 15.85 16.43 -2.32
N THR A 246 16.30 15.74 -1.29
CA THR A 246 17.72 15.36 -1.11
C THR A 246 17.89 13.92 -1.56
N ILE A 247 18.77 13.72 -2.52
CA ILE A 247 19.17 12.39 -3.01
C ILE A 247 20.41 11.96 -2.21
N PRO A 248 20.35 10.84 -1.45
CA PRO A 248 21.50 10.41 -0.65
C PRO A 248 22.66 9.90 -1.52
N ASP A 249 23.89 9.96 -0.97
CA ASP A 249 25.13 9.55 -1.64
C ASP A 249 25.20 8.06 -2.01
N SER A 250 24.28 7.26 -1.49
CA SER A 250 24.14 5.84 -1.85
C SER A 250 23.55 5.63 -3.25
N ILE A 251 22.89 6.67 -3.81
CA ILE A 251 22.20 6.55 -5.09
C ILE A 251 23.22 6.62 -6.24
N THR A 252 23.22 5.59 -7.08
CA THR A 252 24.07 5.47 -8.26
C THR A 252 23.31 5.65 -9.59
N SER A 253 21.97 5.58 -9.55
CA SER A 253 21.14 5.73 -10.75
C SER A 253 19.79 6.39 -10.46
N ILE A 254 19.32 7.18 -11.43
CA ILE A 254 18.00 7.81 -11.44
C ILE A 254 17.20 7.22 -12.60
N GLY A 255 16.09 6.56 -12.28
CA GLY A 255 15.24 5.84 -13.22
C GLY A 255 14.47 6.76 -14.18
N GLU A 256 13.94 6.17 -15.24
CA GLU A 256 13.11 6.83 -16.24
C GLU A 256 11.87 7.48 -15.60
N TRP A 257 11.55 8.75 -15.94
CA TRP A 257 10.41 9.52 -15.43
C TRP A 257 10.39 9.72 -13.90
N ALA A 258 11.51 9.56 -13.22
CA ALA A 258 11.54 9.50 -11.75
C ALA A 258 10.93 10.74 -11.07
N PHE A 259 11.11 11.94 -11.61
CA PHE A 259 10.57 13.22 -11.14
C PHE A 259 9.70 13.93 -12.18
N SER A 260 9.17 13.19 -13.15
CA SER A 260 8.30 13.75 -14.18
C SER A 260 7.09 14.44 -13.52
N ASN A 261 6.62 15.53 -14.11
CA ASN A 261 5.49 16.33 -13.63
C ASN A 261 5.61 16.84 -12.17
N CYS A 262 6.80 16.87 -11.57
CA CYS A 262 7.04 17.55 -10.28
C CYS A 262 7.06 19.06 -10.51
N SER A 263 5.89 19.66 -10.78
CA SER A 263 5.77 21.07 -11.22
C SER A 263 6.19 22.09 -10.16
N SER A 264 6.22 21.72 -8.90
CA SER A 264 6.71 22.57 -7.80
C SER A 264 8.20 22.40 -7.49
N LEU A 265 8.86 21.39 -8.06
CA LEU A 265 10.28 21.13 -7.79
C LEU A 265 11.13 22.30 -8.31
N SER A 266 11.75 23.02 -7.39
CA SER A 266 12.54 24.23 -7.68
C SER A 266 14.02 24.02 -7.46
N SER A 267 14.42 23.02 -6.68
CA SER A 267 15.81 22.65 -6.45
C SER A 267 15.97 21.15 -6.26
N ILE A 268 17.06 20.62 -6.74
CA ILE A 268 17.50 19.24 -6.52
C ILE A 268 19.02 19.22 -6.48
N THR A 269 19.58 18.44 -5.56
CA THR A 269 21.00 18.12 -5.54
C THR A 269 21.18 16.67 -5.95
N ILE A 270 22.01 16.42 -6.95
CA ILE A 270 22.39 15.08 -7.41
C ILE A 270 23.80 14.80 -6.90
N PRO A 271 24.01 13.74 -6.09
CA PRO A 271 25.31 13.40 -5.57
C PRO A 271 26.26 12.90 -6.68
N ASP A 272 27.56 13.01 -6.44
CA ASP A 272 28.60 12.60 -7.40
C ASP A 272 28.70 11.07 -7.59
N SER A 273 28.04 10.31 -6.71
CA SER A 273 27.85 8.85 -6.84
C SER A 273 26.98 8.45 -8.03
N VAL A 274 26.15 9.37 -8.59
CA VAL A 274 25.25 9.06 -9.69
C VAL A 274 26.01 8.86 -11.00
N THR A 275 25.86 7.68 -11.59
CA THR A 275 26.52 7.29 -12.86
C THR A 275 25.55 7.18 -14.02
N SER A 276 24.24 7.16 -13.78
CA SER A 276 23.24 7.07 -14.85
C SER A 276 21.96 7.84 -14.55
N ILE A 277 21.41 8.49 -15.58
CA ILE A 277 20.15 9.24 -15.55
C ILE A 277 19.27 8.77 -16.72
N GLY A 278 18.06 8.30 -16.37
CA GLY A 278 17.09 7.75 -17.30
C GLY A 278 16.46 8.78 -18.24
N ASN A 279 15.46 8.31 -18.99
CA ASN A 279 14.73 9.14 -19.94
C ASN A 279 13.72 10.05 -19.21
N ARG A 280 13.59 11.33 -19.62
CA ARG A 280 12.56 12.28 -19.15
C ARG A 280 12.45 12.39 -17.63
N VAL A 281 13.57 12.32 -16.93
CA VAL A 281 13.61 12.36 -15.46
C VAL A 281 12.93 13.60 -14.91
N PHE A 282 13.14 14.78 -15.53
CA PHE A 282 12.58 16.06 -15.12
C PHE A 282 11.52 16.61 -16.10
N TYR A 283 10.84 15.73 -16.83
CA TYR A 283 9.80 16.14 -17.77
C TYR A 283 8.72 16.98 -17.06
N LYS A 284 8.43 18.19 -17.59
CA LYS A 284 7.49 19.14 -17.01
C LYS A 284 7.77 19.57 -15.56
N CYS A 285 9.02 19.56 -15.12
CA CYS A 285 9.44 20.24 -13.90
C CYS A 285 9.59 21.73 -14.20
N GLU A 286 8.46 22.46 -14.21
CA GLU A 286 8.37 23.82 -14.72
C GLU A 286 9.16 24.84 -13.89
N LYS A 287 9.35 24.59 -12.59
CA LYS A 287 10.08 25.49 -11.67
C LYS A 287 11.56 25.12 -11.55
N LEU A 288 12.00 23.95 -12.05
CA LEU A 288 13.38 23.51 -11.91
C LEU A 288 14.23 24.12 -13.07
N THR A 289 14.91 25.23 -12.78
CA THR A 289 15.74 25.93 -13.77
C THR A 289 17.20 25.51 -13.73
N SER A 290 17.65 24.97 -12.59
CA SER A 290 19.01 24.45 -12.42
C SER A 290 19.05 23.21 -11.55
N ILE A 291 20.11 22.43 -11.68
CA ILE A 291 20.43 21.26 -10.87
C ILE A 291 21.77 21.52 -10.19
N ASN A 292 21.84 21.26 -8.88
CA ASN A 292 23.12 21.18 -8.18
C ASN A 292 23.68 19.78 -8.32
N PHE A 293 24.96 19.67 -8.65
CA PHE A 293 25.70 18.42 -8.74
C PHE A 293 26.92 18.48 -7.85
N ASP A 294 27.06 17.56 -6.91
CA ASP A 294 28.13 17.61 -5.90
C ASP A 294 29.53 17.30 -6.48
N GLY A 295 29.58 16.75 -7.67
CA GLY A 295 30.83 16.46 -8.40
C GLY A 295 31.28 17.58 -9.31
N SER A 296 32.39 17.32 -10.04
CA SER A 296 32.96 18.23 -11.04
C SER A 296 32.23 18.20 -12.37
N THR A 297 32.46 19.19 -13.22
CA THR A 297 31.96 19.23 -14.60
C THR A 297 32.38 18.01 -15.43
N SER A 298 33.59 17.49 -15.19
CA SER A 298 34.06 16.27 -15.86
C SER A 298 33.30 15.03 -15.39
N GLN A 299 32.97 14.92 -14.11
CA GLN A 299 32.14 13.83 -13.57
C GLN A 299 30.72 13.91 -14.13
N TRP A 300 30.09 15.10 -14.16
CA TRP A 300 28.77 15.28 -14.78
C TRP A 300 28.75 14.83 -16.25
N ASN A 301 29.77 15.17 -16.99
CA ASN A 301 29.87 14.79 -18.43
C ASN A 301 30.07 13.27 -18.60
N ALA A 302 30.66 12.59 -17.62
CA ALA A 302 30.86 11.15 -17.64
C ALA A 302 29.56 10.35 -17.25
N ILE A 303 28.54 10.99 -16.66
CA ILE A 303 27.27 10.32 -16.37
C ILE A 303 26.63 9.84 -17.68
N THR A 304 26.24 8.56 -17.71
CA THR A 304 25.42 8.02 -18.80
C THR A 304 24.01 8.61 -18.74
N LYS A 305 23.64 9.45 -19.68
CA LYS A 305 22.33 10.10 -19.76
C LYS A 305 21.56 9.63 -20.99
N SER A 306 20.27 9.35 -20.83
CA SER A 306 19.37 9.15 -21.97
C SER A 306 19.33 10.43 -22.83
N GLU A 307 19.20 10.32 -24.15
CA GLU A 307 19.09 11.48 -25.06
C GLU A 307 18.00 12.49 -24.65
N LYS A 308 16.96 12.04 -23.97
CA LYS A 308 15.81 12.87 -23.56
C LYS A 308 15.71 13.02 -22.04
N TRP A 309 16.81 12.91 -21.30
CA TRP A 309 16.80 12.94 -19.83
C TRP A 309 16.13 14.21 -19.27
N ASN A 310 16.33 15.38 -19.90
CA ASN A 310 15.76 16.69 -19.54
C ASN A 310 14.71 17.21 -20.53
N ALA A 311 14.15 16.35 -21.41
CA ALA A 311 13.18 16.77 -22.41
C ALA A 311 11.97 17.46 -21.77
N ASN A 312 11.56 18.61 -22.33
CA ASN A 312 10.46 19.44 -21.81
C ASN A 312 10.61 19.83 -20.32
N SER A 313 11.84 19.95 -19.82
CA SER A 313 12.15 20.52 -18.51
C SER A 313 12.51 22.01 -18.67
N SER A 314 12.52 22.75 -17.57
CA SER A 314 13.01 24.15 -17.54
C SER A 314 14.50 24.24 -17.18
N VAL A 315 15.19 23.11 -17.02
CA VAL A 315 16.62 23.07 -16.63
C VAL A 315 17.49 23.63 -17.74
N THR A 316 18.25 24.68 -17.43
CA THR A 316 19.20 25.34 -18.33
C THR A 316 20.63 25.32 -17.80
N THR A 317 20.82 25.06 -16.52
CA THR A 317 22.14 25.13 -15.87
C THR A 317 22.36 23.97 -14.91
N ILE A 318 23.56 23.42 -14.92
CA ILE A 318 24.05 22.49 -13.90
C ILE A 318 25.17 23.17 -13.14
N HIS A 319 24.97 23.34 -11.83
CA HIS A 319 25.97 23.88 -10.93
C HIS A 319 26.84 22.73 -10.42
N CYS A 320 28.11 22.69 -10.80
CA CYS A 320 29.08 21.70 -10.36
C CYS A 320 30.08 22.32 -9.38
N SER A 321 30.85 21.49 -8.66
CA SER A 321 31.82 21.94 -7.68
C SER A 321 32.97 22.81 -8.24
N ASP A 322 33.22 22.70 -9.54
CA ASP A 322 34.31 23.39 -10.25
C ASP A 322 33.82 24.39 -11.34
N GLY A 323 32.51 24.62 -11.45
CA GLY A 323 31.93 25.58 -12.39
C GLY A 323 30.55 25.15 -12.89
N ASP A 324 29.96 25.96 -13.78
CA ASP A 324 28.61 25.76 -14.30
C ASP A 324 28.68 25.16 -15.75
N ILE A 325 27.67 24.31 -16.03
CA ILE A 325 27.41 23.82 -17.39
C ILE A 325 26.08 24.42 -17.84
N ASN A 326 26.10 25.17 -18.97
CA ASN A 326 24.88 25.64 -19.64
C ASN A 326 24.42 24.57 -20.64
N LEU A 327 23.13 24.21 -20.61
CA LEU A 327 22.50 23.18 -21.45
C LEU A 327 21.91 23.76 -22.75
#